data_8ce324f16543982c57a0d05adc7318ae
#
_entry.id   8ce324f16543982c57a0d05adc7318ae
#
_cell.length_a   1.000
_cell.length_b   1.000
_cell.length_c   1.000
_cell.angle_alpha   90.00
_cell.angle_beta   90.00
_cell.angle_gamma   90.00
#
_symmetry.space_group_name_H-M   'P 1'
#
loop_
_entity.id
_entity.type
_entity.pdbx_description
1 polymer ?
#
loop_
_entity_poly.entity_id
_entity_poly.type
_entity_poly.pdbx_seq_one_letter_code
_entity_poly.pdbx_strand_id
1 'polypeptide(L)'
;QLRGKGYDAFCVFDADNVAHPQFLQEMNNAYRAGARAAQGYRDSKNPYDSPISGCYSIYYWMMDRFHNQGKAGLGLSAMLGGTGFMVSAAAFEKMGGWCTQSISEDLEMSAQCALAEVPIAWVPKAITYDEQPLTFRESVKQRRRWTSGTLQIAGSWLPVLGRNLAERPNLRALDMGATMLVPAYQAAALVCMAITALAAGFVYPGEFSPVLCLGYIAGNMLITILGATLSAMLVLTVENKWDKRLFPALGIYWFFLLSWVPLTVGCMFKKTT
;
A
#
# COMPACT_ATOMS: atom_id res chain seq x y z
N GLN A 1 20.42 15.42 -13.82
CA GLN A 1 21.82 15.01 -14.12
C GLN A 1 21.91 13.86 -15.13
N LEU A 2 20.89 12.98 -15.23
CA LEU A 2 20.89 11.82 -16.14
C LEU A 2 20.18 12.11 -17.47
N ARG A 3 19.45 13.23 -17.58
CA ARG A 3 18.76 13.64 -18.81
C ARG A 3 19.77 13.87 -19.95
N GLY A 4 19.50 13.30 -21.10
CA GLY A 4 20.37 13.45 -22.29
C GLY A 4 21.59 12.51 -22.33
N LYS A 5 21.75 11.58 -21.36
CA LYS A 5 22.84 10.59 -21.37
C LYS A 5 22.56 9.32 -22.19
N GLY A 6 21.40 9.25 -22.87
CA GLY A 6 21.05 8.14 -23.75
C GLY A 6 20.61 6.85 -23.03
N TYR A 7 20.16 6.96 -21.77
CA TYR A 7 19.57 5.81 -21.07
C TYR A 7 18.12 5.61 -21.49
N ASP A 8 17.71 4.36 -21.72
CA ASP A 8 16.34 3.99 -22.11
C ASP A 8 15.38 3.94 -20.92
N ALA A 9 15.87 3.52 -19.76
CA ALA A 9 15.08 3.37 -18.54
C ALA A 9 15.95 3.54 -17.28
N PHE A 10 15.29 3.82 -16.16
CA PHE A 10 15.89 4.02 -14.85
C PHE A 10 15.26 3.05 -13.85
N CYS A 11 16.09 2.27 -13.16
CA CYS A 11 15.66 1.48 -12.02
C CYS A 11 15.98 2.22 -10.72
N VAL A 12 15.02 2.21 -9.78
CA VAL A 12 15.12 2.94 -8.52
C VAL A 12 15.14 1.95 -7.36
N PHE A 13 16.07 2.14 -6.45
CA PHE A 13 16.25 1.35 -5.25
C PHE A 13 16.54 2.26 -4.05
N ASP A 14 16.02 1.89 -2.89
CA ASP A 14 16.51 2.42 -1.62
C ASP A 14 17.94 1.91 -1.37
N ALA A 15 18.75 2.71 -0.66
CA ALA A 15 20.18 2.42 -0.48
C ALA A 15 20.45 1.16 0.36
N ASP A 16 19.48 0.74 1.16
CA ASP A 16 19.53 -0.46 2.01
C ASP A 16 18.97 -1.72 1.34
N ASN A 17 18.44 -1.63 0.11
CA ASN A 17 17.82 -2.76 -0.56
C ASN A 17 18.82 -3.62 -1.32
N VAL A 18 18.51 -4.90 -1.43
CA VAL A 18 19.26 -5.86 -2.24
C VAL A 18 18.40 -6.34 -3.40
N ALA A 19 18.89 -6.17 -4.62
CA ALA A 19 18.23 -6.68 -5.82
C ALA A 19 18.59 -8.15 -6.07
N HIS A 20 17.61 -8.97 -6.44
CA HIS A 20 17.88 -10.32 -6.94
C HIS A 20 18.74 -10.27 -8.20
N PRO A 21 19.70 -11.19 -8.42
CA PRO A 21 20.58 -11.17 -9.59
C PRO A 21 19.86 -11.06 -10.95
N GLN A 22 18.65 -11.59 -11.04
CA GLN A 22 17.84 -11.53 -12.28
C GLN A 22 16.96 -10.27 -12.38
N PHE A 23 16.98 -9.38 -11.39
CA PHE A 23 16.09 -8.21 -11.34
C PHE A 23 16.15 -7.38 -12.62
N LEU A 24 17.36 -6.98 -13.03
CA LEU A 24 17.55 -6.15 -14.24
C LEU A 24 17.13 -6.88 -15.51
N GLN A 25 17.37 -8.19 -15.58
CA GLN A 25 16.93 -8.99 -16.72
C GLN A 25 15.40 -9.02 -16.83
N GLU A 26 14.70 -9.24 -15.72
CA GLU A 26 13.22 -9.29 -15.70
C GLU A 26 12.61 -7.92 -16.01
N MET A 27 13.18 -6.82 -15.48
CA MET A 27 12.75 -5.46 -15.82
C MET A 27 13.01 -5.14 -17.30
N ASN A 28 14.17 -5.56 -17.85
CA ASN A 28 14.46 -5.39 -19.27
C ASN A 28 13.51 -6.21 -20.17
N ASN A 29 13.15 -7.43 -19.75
CA ASN A 29 12.16 -8.24 -20.45
C ASN A 29 10.79 -7.52 -20.49
N ALA A 30 10.35 -6.96 -19.36
CA ALA A 30 9.13 -6.17 -19.28
C ALA A 30 9.20 -4.90 -20.16
N TYR A 31 10.33 -4.19 -20.15
CA TYR A 31 10.55 -3.02 -21.00
C TYR A 31 10.44 -3.38 -22.48
N ARG A 32 11.12 -4.46 -22.91
CA ARG A 32 11.07 -4.97 -24.30
C ARG A 32 9.67 -5.45 -24.69
N ALA A 33 8.88 -5.94 -23.73
CA ALA A 33 7.48 -6.29 -23.93
C ALA A 33 6.54 -5.07 -23.99
N GLY A 34 7.10 -3.83 -23.84
CA GLY A 34 6.35 -2.59 -23.99
C GLY A 34 6.04 -1.84 -22.69
N ALA A 35 6.40 -2.37 -21.52
CA ALA A 35 6.22 -1.66 -20.26
C ALA A 35 7.06 -0.38 -20.23
N ARG A 36 6.46 0.75 -19.87
CA ARG A 36 7.13 2.04 -19.74
C ARG A 36 7.32 2.45 -18.28
N ALA A 37 6.54 1.87 -17.37
CA ALA A 37 6.77 1.85 -15.94
C ALA A 37 6.49 0.43 -15.44
N ALA A 38 7.20 -0.03 -14.41
CA ALA A 38 7.03 -1.36 -13.84
C ALA A 38 7.44 -1.39 -12.37
N GLN A 39 6.70 -2.15 -11.57
CA GLN A 39 7.00 -2.46 -10.17
C GLN A 39 7.40 -3.94 -10.06
N GLY A 40 8.48 -4.21 -9.36
CA GLY A 40 8.92 -5.55 -9.01
C GLY A 40 8.34 -6.03 -7.67
N TYR A 41 8.55 -7.30 -7.37
CA TYR A 41 8.15 -7.95 -6.13
C TYR A 41 9.04 -7.50 -4.96
N ARG A 42 8.43 -7.12 -3.84
CA ARG A 42 9.13 -6.70 -2.63
C ARG A 42 9.14 -7.83 -1.60
N ASP A 43 10.27 -8.49 -1.47
CA ASP A 43 10.50 -9.48 -0.41
C ASP A 43 11.22 -8.85 0.79
N SER A 44 11.35 -9.56 1.87
CA SER A 44 12.02 -9.11 3.09
C SER A 44 13.35 -9.80 3.29
N LYS A 45 14.37 -9.05 3.75
CA LYS A 45 15.66 -9.61 4.18
C LYS A 45 15.54 -10.33 5.52
N ASN A 46 14.71 -9.82 6.42
CA ASN A 46 14.64 -10.18 7.83
C ASN A 46 13.22 -10.54 8.31
N PRO A 47 12.49 -11.42 7.59
CA PRO A 47 11.09 -11.73 7.93
C PRO A 47 10.91 -12.45 9.26
N TYR A 48 12.00 -12.99 9.83
CA TYR A 48 11.99 -13.83 11.03
C TYR A 48 12.66 -13.20 12.25
N ASP A 49 13.21 -11.98 12.13
CA ASP A 49 14.03 -11.37 13.17
C ASP A 49 13.21 -10.82 14.33
N SER A 50 11.96 -10.45 14.07
CA SER A 50 11.00 -10.05 15.11
C SER A 50 9.55 -10.30 14.66
N PRO A 51 8.58 -10.34 15.61
CA PRO A 51 7.17 -10.39 15.23
C PRO A 51 6.73 -9.21 14.37
N ILE A 52 7.36 -8.04 14.54
CA ILE A 52 7.04 -6.83 13.77
C ILE A 52 7.58 -6.94 12.34
N SER A 53 8.83 -7.38 12.15
CA SER A 53 9.36 -7.61 10.80
C SER A 53 8.58 -8.69 10.06
N GLY A 54 8.12 -9.73 10.76
CA GLY A 54 7.22 -10.73 10.22
C GLY A 54 5.87 -10.15 9.78
N CYS A 55 5.28 -9.24 10.56
CA CYS A 55 4.04 -8.54 10.18
C CYS A 55 4.23 -7.69 8.92
N TYR A 56 5.35 -6.98 8.79
CA TYR A 56 5.67 -6.23 7.57
C TYR A 56 5.85 -7.12 6.36
N SER A 57 6.54 -8.25 6.52
CA SER A 57 6.75 -9.21 5.45
C SER A 57 5.42 -9.77 4.94
N ILE A 58 4.53 -10.19 5.84
CA ILE A 58 3.17 -10.64 5.50
C ILE A 58 2.39 -9.51 4.79
N TYR A 59 2.49 -8.27 5.28
CA TYR A 59 1.83 -7.11 4.67
C TYR A 59 2.31 -6.88 3.23
N TYR A 60 3.62 -6.90 2.96
CA TYR A 60 4.15 -6.71 1.62
C TYR A 60 3.79 -7.86 0.68
N TRP A 61 3.86 -9.11 1.13
CA TRP A 61 3.41 -10.25 0.32
C TRP A 61 1.92 -10.16 -0.02
N MET A 62 1.09 -9.63 0.89
CA MET A 62 -0.31 -9.32 0.59
C MET A 62 -0.46 -8.21 -0.45
N MET A 63 0.31 -7.12 -0.33
CA MET A 63 0.31 -6.02 -1.29
C MET A 63 0.75 -6.50 -2.67
N ASP A 64 1.79 -7.31 -2.75
CA ASP A 64 2.29 -7.85 -4.01
C ASP A 64 1.27 -8.79 -4.66
N ARG A 65 0.73 -9.73 -3.89
CA ARG A 65 -0.15 -10.77 -4.43
C ARG A 65 -1.55 -10.28 -4.73
N PHE A 66 -2.20 -9.60 -3.79
CA PHE A 66 -3.61 -9.25 -3.91
C PHE A 66 -3.82 -7.84 -4.46
N HIS A 67 -2.93 -6.90 -4.18
CA HIS A 67 -3.05 -5.56 -4.70
C HIS A 67 -2.36 -5.42 -6.07
N ASN A 68 -1.05 -5.56 -6.16
CA ASN A 68 -0.31 -5.33 -7.41
C ASN A 68 -0.65 -6.37 -8.50
N GLN A 69 -0.55 -7.65 -8.18
CA GLN A 69 -0.86 -8.72 -9.14
C GLN A 69 -2.36 -8.77 -9.45
N GLY A 70 -3.23 -8.57 -8.46
CA GLY A 70 -4.67 -8.51 -8.65
C GLY A 70 -5.07 -7.37 -9.59
N LYS A 71 -4.55 -6.16 -9.37
CA LYS A 71 -4.79 -5.01 -10.25
C LYS A 71 -4.28 -5.25 -11.67
N ALA A 72 -3.06 -5.78 -11.82
CA ALA A 72 -2.51 -6.13 -13.12
C ALA A 72 -3.39 -7.16 -13.86
N GLY A 73 -3.91 -8.16 -13.15
CA GLY A 73 -4.85 -9.15 -13.71
C GLY A 73 -6.19 -8.55 -14.19
N LEU A 74 -6.61 -7.42 -13.63
CA LEU A 74 -7.80 -6.66 -14.02
C LEU A 74 -7.50 -5.59 -15.10
N GLY A 75 -6.29 -5.51 -15.63
CA GLY A 75 -5.89 -4.49 -16.60
C GLY A 75 -5.69 -3.09 -16.00
N LEU A 76 -5.67 -2.98 -14.66
CA LEU A 76 -5.31 -1.78 -13.93
C LEU A 76 -3.78 -1.67 -13.77
N SER A 77 -3.31 -0.56 -13.18
CA SER A 77 -1.88 -0.38 -12.89
C SER A 77 -1.50 -0.98 -11.54
N ALA A 78 -0.32 -1.61 -11.47
CA ALA A 78 0.35 -1.78 -10.19
C ALA A 78 0.66 -0.40 -9.57
N MET A 79 1.07 -0.38 -8.31
CA MET A 79 1.49 0.83 -7.60
C MET A 79 3.01 0.79 -7.39
N LEU A 80 3.68 1.91 -7.60
CA LEU A 80 5.09 2.04 -7.24
C LEU A 80 5.21 2.07 -5.71
N GLY A 81 6.19 1.36 -5.18
CA GLY A 81 6.34 1.15 -3.74
C GLY A 81 7.66 1.71 -3.16
N GLY A 82 8.19 2.79 -3.73
CA GLY A 82 9.41 3.46 -3.27
C GLY A 82 10.71 2.81 -3.74
N THR A 83 10.70 1.51 -3.99
CA THR A 83 11.90 0.76 -4.37
C THR A 83 11.56 -0.37 -5.35
N GLY A 84 12.58 -0.90 -6.04
CA GLY A 84 12.42 -2.03 -6.94
C GLY A 84 11.49 -1.75 -8.11
N PHE A 85 11.51 -0.54 -8.65
CA PHE A 85 10.71 -0.18 -9.80
C PHE A 85 11.55 0.38 -10.95
N MET A 86 10.97 0.37 -12.14
CA MET A 86 11.57 0.90 -13.38
C MET A 86 10.62 1.93 -13.98
N VAL A 87 11.20 3.02 -14.50
CA VAL A 87 10.50 4.00 -15.33
C VAL A 87 11.36 4.31 -16.56
N SER A 88 10.78 4.25 -17.76
CA SER A 88 11.48 4.55 -19.01
C SER A 88 11.70 6.05 -19.20
N ALA A 89 12.74 6.42 -19.94
CA ALA A 89 13.01 7.81 -20.31
C ALA A 89 11.79 8.44 -21.03
N ALA A 90 11.16 7.70 -21.94
CA ALA A 90 9.96 8.14 -22.64
C ALA A 90 8.76 8.39 -21.70
N ALA A 91 8.60 7.57 -20.64
CA ALA A 91 7.57 7.83 -19.62
C ALA A 91 7.87 9.09 -18.81
N PHE A 92 9.12 9.31 -18.42
CA PHE A 92 9.54 10.55 -17.77
C PHE A 92 9.31 11.79 -18.64
N GLU A 93 9.62 11.72 -19.93
CA GLU A 93 9.34 12.82 -20.85
C GLU A 93 7.84 13.12 -20.94
N LYS A 94 7.00 12.07 -21.03
CA LYS A 94 5.54 12.21 -21.06
C LYS A 94 4.97 12.83 -19.77
N MET A 95 5.59 12.57 -18.62
CA MET A 95 5.23 13.13 -17.30
C MET A 95 5.87 14.49 -17.01
N GLY A 96 6.74 15.01 -17.87
CA GLY A 96 7.50 16.24 -17.64
C GLY A 96 8.79 16.07 -16.81
N GLY A 97 9.21 14.84 -16.54
CA GLY A 97 10.39 14.50 -15.76
C GLY A 97 10.05 13.94 -14.39
N TRP A 98 11.06 13.82 -13.52
CA TRP A 98 10.87 13.49 -12.10
C TRP A 98 10.46 14.77 -11.36
N CYS A 99 9.17 14.99 -11.18
CA CYS A 99 8.60 16.23 -10.63
C CYS A 99 7.88 16.02 -9.28
N THR A 100 8.21 14.95 -8.55
CA THR A 100 7.61 14.65 -7.25
C THR A 100 8.11 15.62 -6.17
N GLN A 101 7.22 16.08 -5.29
CA GLN A 101 7.49 17.03 -4.21
C GLN A 101 7.04 16.53 -2.84
N SER A 102 6.31 15.42 -2.80
CA SER A 102 5.77 14.87 -1.56
C SER A 102 6.76 13.94 -0.85
N ILE A 103 6.45 13.65 0.42
CA ILE A 103 7.22 12.68 1.25
C ILE A 103 7.07 11.24 0.73
N SER A 104 6.00 10.95 -0.02
CA SER A 104 5.73 9.65 -0.65
C SER A 104 5.77 9.84 -2.16
N GLU A 105 6.99 10.03 -2.68
CA GLU A 105 7.28 10.30 -4.08
C GLU A 105 6.82 9.18 -5.02
N ASP A 106 6.79 7.96 -4.53
CA ASP A 106 6.33 6.75 -5.23
C ASP A 106 4.83 6.78 -5.52
N LEU A 107 4.02 7.13 -4.52
CA LEU A 107 2.58 7.30 -4.67
C LEU A 107 2.25 8.48 -5.59
N GLU A 108 2.99 9.59 -5.45
CA GLU A 108 2.86 10.75 -6.33
C GLU A 108 3.23 10.40 -7.78
N MET A 109 4.32 9.67 -7.99
CA MET A 109 4.71 9.19 -9.32
C MET A 109 3.68 8.22 -9.90
N SER A 110 3.07 7.37 -9.08
CA SER A 110 1.97 6.49 -9.52
C SER A 110 0.77 7.31 -10.01
N ALA A 111 0.46 8.43 -9.36
CA ALA A 111 -0.58 9.36 -9.82
C ALA A 111 -0.21 10.05 -11.15
N GLN A 112 1.04 10.49 -11.29
CA GLN A 112 1.55 11.06 -12.55
C GLN A 112 1.47 10.04 -13.68
N CYS A 113 1.83 8.78 -13.43
CA CYS A 113 1.66 7.69 -14.39
C CYS A 113 0.19 7.49 -14.80
N ALA A 114 -0.73 7.52 -13.84
CA ALA A 114 -2.16 7.36 -14.12
C ALA A 114 -2.70 8.49 -15.01
N LEU A 115 -2.34 9.76 -14.72
CA LEU A 115 -2.73 10.92 -15.53
C LEU A 115 -2.09 10.93 -16.92
N ALA A 116 -0.82 10.53 -17.00
CA ALA A 116 -0.10 10.44 -18.28
C ALA A 116 -0.49 9.18 -19.09
N GLU A 117 -1.45 8.38 -18.60
CA GLU A 117 -1.84 7.12 -19.24
C GLU A 117 -0.62 6.19 -19.49
N VAL A 118 0.28 6.13 -18.53
CA VAL A 118 1.41 5.21 -18.49
C VAL A 118 1.08 4.08 -17.51
N PRO A 119 0.65 2.91 -17.99
CA PRO A 119 0.37 1.78 -17.10
C PRO A 119 1.63 1.30 -16.40
N ILE A 120 1.53 1.06 -15.09
CA ILE A 120 2.60 0.45 -14.30
C ILE A 120 2.42 -1.06 -14.36
N ALA A 121 3.34 -1.74 -15.03
CA ALA A 121 3.34 -3.19 -15.15
C ALA A 121 3.75 -3.84 -13.82
N TRP A 122 3.20 -5.01 -13.52
CA TRP A 122 3.63 -5.84 -12.41
C TRP A 122 4.62 -6.91 -12.91
N VAL A 123 5.82 -6.97 -12.32
CA VAL A 123 6.90 -7.89 -12.71
C VAL A 123 7.30 -8.76 -11.52
N PRO A 124 6.56 -9.85 -11.23
CA PRO A 124 6.75 -10.65 -10.01
C PRO A 124 8.10 -11.37 -9.91
N LYS A 125 8.83 -11.52 -11.02
CA LYS A 125 10.16 -12.14 -11.02
C LYS A 125 11.29 -11.15 -10.81
N ALA A 126 11.04 -9.85 -10.89
CA ALA A 126 12.00 -8.80 -10.54
C ALA A 126 11.92 -8.55 -9.02
N ILE A 127 12.69 -9.31 -8.25
CA ILE A 127 12.61 -9.33 -6.79
C ILE A 127 13.61 -8.37 -6.17
N THR A 128 13.15 -7.59 -5.18
CA THR A 128 13.97 -6.79 -4.26
C THR A 128 13.74 -7.26 -2.83
N TYR A 129 14.79 -7.20 -2.02
CA TYR A 129 14.76 -7.57 -0.61
C TYR A 129 14.94 -6.32 0.24
N ASP A 130 13.91 -5.97 1.00
CA ASP A 130 13.88 -4.80 1.88
C ASP A 130 14.18 -5.20 3.32
N GLU A 131 14.77 -4.30 4.08
CA GLU A 131 14.90 -4.44 5.52
C GLU A 131 13.67 -3.90 6.24
N GLN A 132 13.06 -4.73 7.10
CA GLN A 132 11.85 -4.40 7.82
C GLN A 132 12.14 -3.93 9.25
N PRO A 133 11.37 -2.98 9.81
CA PRO A 133 11.50 -2.55 11.20
C PRO A 133 11.40 -3.72 12.17
N LEU A 134 12.25 -3.72 13.20
CA LEU A 134 12.26 -4.76 14.23
C LEU A 134 11.34 -4.45 15.40
N THR A 135 11.10 -3.16 15.68
CA THR A 135 10.33 -2.72 16.84
C THR A 135 9.02 -2.06 16.46
N PHE A 136 8.02 -2.16 17.35
CA PHE A 136 6.75 -1.48 17.15
C PHE A 136 6.89 0.05 17.07
N ARG A 137 7.86 0.63 17.80
CA ARG A 137 8.13 2.08 17.78
C ARG A 137 8.62 2.55 16.41
N GLU A 138 9.55 1.84 15.81
CA GLU A 138 10.05 2.09 14.44
C GLU A 138 8.93 1.94 13.43
N SER A 139 8.15 0.87 13.56
CA SER A 139 6.97 0.61 12.76
C SER A 139 5.98 1.78 12.79
N VAL A 140 5.62 2.30 13.96
CA VAL A 140 4.73 3.46 14.12
C VAL A 140 5.33 4.70 13.44
N LYS A 141 6.64 4.95 13.59
CA LYS A 141 7.33 6.09 12.97
C LYS A 141 7.26 6.01 11.44
N GLN A 142 7.53 4.84 10.87
CA GLN A 142 7.51 4.64 9.43
C GLN A 142 6.08 4.77 8.86
N ARG A 143 5.10 4.08 9.45
CA ARG A 143 3.71 4.14 9.02
C ARG A 143 3.09 5.52 9.17
N ARG A 144 3.50 6.31 10.19
CA ARG A 144 3.10 7.71 10.31
C ARG A 144 3.60 8.53 9.13
N ARG A 145 4.86 8.32 8.71
CA ARG A 145 5.43 9.00 7.52
C ARG A 145 4.61 8.67 6.28
N TRP A 146 4.30 7.39 6.05
CA TRP A 146 3.49 6.96 4.91
C TRP A 146 2.09 7.54 4.92
N THR A 147 1.40 7.45 6.05
CA THR A 147 0.04 8.00 6.18
C THR A 147 0.01 9.51 5.96
N SER A 148 0.98 10.24 6.54
CA SER A 148 1.10 11.70 6.33
C SER A 148 1.37 12.03 4.87
N GLY A 149 2.25 11.29 4.20
CA GLY A 149 2.52 11.43 2.76
C GLY A 149 1.27 11.16 1.92
N THR A 150 0.55 10.08 2.20
CA THR A 150 -0.71 9.76 1.49
C THR A 150 -1.74 10.87 1.65
N LEU A 151 -1.93 11.43 2.86
CA LEU A 151 -2.86 12.54 3.11
C LEU A 151 -2.42 13.82 2.39
N GLN A 152 -1.12 14.11 2.35
CA GLN A 152 -0.56 15.24 1.60
C GLN A 152 -0.87 15.11 0.11
N ILE A 153 -0.59 13.96 -0.47
CA ILE A 153 -0.83 13.66 -1.89
C ILE A 153 -2.32 13.70 -2.20
N ALA A 154 -3.16 13.09 -1.36
CA ALA A 154 -4.61 13.12 -1.53
C ALA A 154 -5.14 14.56 -1.63
N GLY A 155 -4.68 15.47 -0.76
CA GLY A 155 -5.06 16.88 -0.80
C GLY A 155 -4.69 17.58 -2.11
N SER A 156 -3.54 17.25 -2.68
CA SER A 156 -3.03 17.90 -3.90
C SER A 156 -3.54 17.26 -5.19
N TRP A 157 -3.63 15.93 -5.23
CA TRP A 157 -3.87 15.18 -6.46
C TRP A 157 -5.31 14.71 -6.68
N LEU A 158 -6.13 14.53 -5.62
CA LEU A 158 -7.55 14.16 -5.81
C LEU A 158 -8.32 15.16 -6.66
N PRO A 159 -8.16 16.49 -6.48
CA PRO A 159 -8.81 17.47 -7.37
C PRO A 159 -8.35 17.36 -8.83
N VAL A 160 -7.06 17.07 -9.05
CA VAL A 160 -6.48 16.92 -10.39
C VAL A 160 -7.00 15.65 -11.07
N LEU A 161 -6.98 14.52 -10.33
CA LEU A 161 -7.55 13.25 -10.80
C LEU A 161 -9.04 13.38 -11.09
N GLY A 162 -9.80 14.06 -10.22
CA GLY A 162 -11.23 14.29 -10.40
C GLY A 162 -11.55 15.10 -11.67
N ARG A 163 -10.79 16.15 -11.98
CA ARG A 163 -10.95 16.90 -13.24
C ARG A 163 -10.61 16.04 -14.45
N ASN A 164 -9.51 15.28 -14.38
CA ASN A 164 -9.14 14.37 -15.47
C ASN A 164 -10.23 13.33 -15.73
N LEU A 165 -10.83 12.77 -14.67
CA LEU A 165 -11.93 11.82 -14.80
C LEU A 165 -13.20 12.42 -15.43
N ALA A 166 -13.50 13.69 -15.14
CA ALA A 166 -14.62 14.39 -15.73
C ALA A 166 -14.42 14.66 -17.23
N GLU A 167 -13.19 14.95 -17.65
CA GLU A 167 -12.83 15.23 -19.04
C GLU A 167 -12.58 13.94 -19.85
N ARG A 168 -11.93 12.95 -19.24
CA ARG A 168 -11.52 11.67 -19.86
C ARG A 168 -11.68 10.52 -18.87
N PRO A 169 -12.79 9.76 -18.91
CA PRO A 169 -12.99 8.60 -18.04
C PRO A 169 -11.82 7.62 -18.16
N ASN A 170 -11.09 7.42 -17.06
CA ASN A 170 -9.91 6.58 -16.98
C ASN A 170 -9.95 5.74 -15.71
N LEU A 171 -10.14 4.44 -15.85
CA LEU A 171 -10.24 3.52 -14.71
C LEU A 171 -8.98 3.51 -13.83
N ARG A 172 -7.79 3.75 -14.41
CA ARG A 172 -6.54 3.81 -13.63
C ARG A 172 -6.48 5.07 -12.77
N ALA A 173 -6.96 6.20 -13.28
CA ALA A 173 -7.05 7.44 -12.50
C ALA A 173 -8.11 7.31 -11.39
N LEU A 174 -9.23 6.63 -11.64
CA LEU A 174 -10.23 6.33 -10.62
C LEU A 174 -9.66 5.42 -9.52
N ASP A 175 -9.00 4.34 -9.89
CA ASP A 175 -8.35 3.39 -8.98
C ASP A 175 -7.25 4.07 -8.14
N MET A 176 -6.48 4.97 -8.75
CA MET A 176 -5.46 5.76 -8.06
C MET A 176 -6.10 6.71 -7.02
N GLY A 177 -7.18 7.40 -7.41
CA GLY A 177 -7.96 8.24 -6.49
C GLY A 177 -8.53 7.44 -5.31
N ALA A 178 -9.08 6.25 -5.57
CA ALA A 178 -9.58 5.35 -4.53
C ALA A 178 -8.45 4.91 -3.58
N THR A 179 -7.25 4.62 -4.10
CA THR A 179 -6.08 4.27 -3.29
C THR A 179 -5.67 5.43 -2.36
N MET A 180 -5.71 6.67 -2.83
CA MET A 180 -5.41 7.86 -2.00
C MET A 180 -6.46 8.11 -0.91
N LEU A 181 -7.69 7.63 -1.08
CA LEU A 181 -8.77 7.76 -0.11
C LEU A 181 -8.74 6.70 1.01
N VAL A 182 -7.82 5.75 0.97
CA VAL A 182 -7.72 4.68 2.00
C VAL A 182 -7.70 5.25 3.44
N PRO A 183 -6.93 6.30 3.79
CA PRO A 183 -7.00 6.88 5.13
C PRO A 183 -8.38 7.42 5.50
N ALA A 184 -9.10 8.02 4.54
CA ALA A 184 -10.46 8.51 4.76
C ALA A 184 -11.45 7.36 4.98
N TYR A 185 -11.33 6.27 4.21
CA TYR A 185 -12.15 5.06 4.43
C TYR A 185 -11.92 4.43 5.80
N GLN A 186 -10.68 4.39 6.27
CA GLN A 186 -10.35 3.89 7.60
C GLN A 186 -11.01 4.73 8.70
N ALA A 187 -10.95 6.06 8.59
CA ALA A 187 -11.59 6.96 9.53
C ALA A 187 -13.13 6.83 9.48
N ALA A 188 -13.71 6.79 8.28
CA ALA A 188 -15.16 6.61 8.11
C ALA A 188 -15.63 5.26 8.67
N ALA A 189 -14.88 4.19 8.48
CA ALA A 189 -15.20 2.86 9.03
C ALA A 189 -15.26 2.88 10.56
N LEU A 190 -14.38 3.61 11.25
CA LEU A 190 -14.44 3.81 12.70
C LEU A 190 -15.72 4.53 13.14
N VAL A 191 -16.06 5.62 12.46
CA VAL A 191 -17.28 6.39 12.75
C VAL A 191 -18.50 5.51 12.54
N CYS A 192 -18.57 4.78 11.41
CA CYS A 192 -19.66 3.84 11.14
C CYS A 192 -19.74 2.74 12.21
N MET A 193 -18.60 2.18 12.64
CA MET A 193 -18.57 1.18 13.70
C MET A 193 -19.08 1.74 15.03
N ALA A 194 -18.72 2.97 15.39
CA ALA A 194 -19.21 3.60 16.61
C ALA A 194 -20.72 3.86 16.56
N ILE A 195 -21.23 4.36 15.43
CA ILE A 195 -22.68 4.61 15.22
C ILE A 195 -23.46 3.29 15.29
N THR A 196 -23.00 2.26 14.59
CA THR A 196 -23.67 0.95 14.57
C THR A 196 -23.59 0.23 15.91
N ALA A 197 -22.51 0.40 16.68
CA ALA A 197 -22.38 -0.13 18.03
C ALA A 197 -23.40 0.55 18.99
N LEU A 198 -23.53 1.88 18.89
CA LEU A 198 -24.54 2.60 19.65
C LEU A 198 -25.97 2.19 19.27
N ALA A 199 -26.25 2.10 17.96
CA ALA A 199 -27.55 1.65 17.46
C ALA A 199 -27.89 0.23 17.91
N ALA A 200 -26.91 -0.69 17.91
CA ALA A 200 -27.10 -2.06 18.41
C ALA A 200 -27.42 -2.13 19.92
N GLY A 201 -27.07 -1.09 20.68
CA GLY A 201 -27.45 -0.97 22.09
C GLY A 201 -28.92 -0.70 22.32
N PHE A 202 -29.64 -0.17 21.30
CA PHE A 202 -31.09 0.12 21.42
C PHE A 202 -31.93 -1.05 20.92
N VAL A 203 -32.55 -1.80 21.84
CA VAL A 203 -33.43 -2.95 21.50
C VAL A 203 -34.85 -2.47 21.20
N TYR A 204 -35.33 -1.45 21.94
CA TYR A 204 -36.62 -0.79 21.79
C TYR A 204 -36.44 0.73 21.82
N PRO A 205 -37.38 1.51 21.24
CA PRO A 205 -37.34 2.96 21.33
C PRO A 205 -37.28 3.44 22.80
N GLY A 206 -36.14 4.07 23.16
CA GLY A 206 -35.92 4.62 24.50
C GLY A 206 -35.14 3.71 25.48
N GLU A 207 -34.90 2.44 25.15
CA GLU A 207 -34.17 1.53 26.04
C GLU A 207 -32.76 1.23 25.45
N PHE A 208 -31.73 1.60 26.19
CA PHE A 208 -30.35 1.33 25.83
C PHE A 208 -29.75 0.19 26.66
N SER A 209 -29.24 -0.84 26.01
CA SER A 209 -28.55 -1.96 26.65
C SER A 209 -27.05 -1.89 26.43
N PRO A 210 -26.24 -1.55 27.44
CA PRO A 210 -24.78 -1.58 27.33
C PRO A 210 -24.22 -2.96 26.94
N VAL A 211 -24.90 -4.02 27.37
CA VAL A 211 -24.47 -5.42 27.07
C VAL A 211 -24.54 -5.70 25.59
N LEU A 212 -25.57 -5.27 24.89
CA LEU A 212 -25.71 -5.45 23.43
C LEU A 212 -24.69 -4.59 22.68
N CYS A 213 -24.47 -3.35 23.10
CA CYS A 213 -23.45 -2.49 22.53
C CYS A 213 -22.04 -3.12 22.66
N LEU A 214 -21.69 -3.58 23.85
CA LEU A 214 -20.42 -4.26 24.08
C LEU A 214 -20.31 -5.58 23.32
N GLY A 215 -21.40 -6.35 23.25
CA GLY A 215 -21.46 -7.58 22.45
C GLY A 215 -21.20 -7.33 20.97
N TYR A 216 -21.79 -6.26 20.42
CA TYR A 216 -21.53 -5.85 19.03
C TYR A 216 -20.06 -5.47 18.81
N ILE A 217 -19.47 -4.68 19.71
CA ILE A 217 -18.05 -4.30 19.64
C ILE A 217 -17.15 -5.54 19.70
N ALA A 218 -17.42 -6.45 20.65
CA ALA A 218 -16.67 -7.69 20.80
C ALA A 218 -16.77 -8.59 19.55
N GLY A 219 -17.97 -8.70 18.97
CA GLY A 219 -18.20 -9.44 17.73
C GLY A 219 -17.43 -8.87 16.55
N ASN A 220 -17.45 -7.55 16.36
CA ASN A 220 -16.66 -6.90 15.31
C ASN A 220 -15.14 -7.07 15.52
N MET A 221 -14.67 -7.00 16.78
CA MET A 221 -13.29 -7.25 17.11
C MET A 221 -12.89 -8.70 16.76
N LEU A 222 -13.72 -9.67 17.10
CA LEU A 222 -13.49 -11.08 16.76
C LEU A 222 -13.41 -11.29 15.23
N ILE A 223 -14.34 -10.69 14.48
CA ILE A 223 -14.34 -10.74 13.00
C ILE A 223 -13.04 -10.13 12.46
N THR A 224 -12.60 -9.00 13.02
CA THR A 224 -11.36 -8.34 12.61
C THR A 224 -10.14 -9.23 12.87
N ILE A 225 -10.06 -9.84 14.04
CA ILE A 225 -8.97 -10.76 14.41
C ILE A 225 -8.95 -11.96 13.47
N LEU A 226 -10.08 -12.62 13.29
CA LEU A 226 -10.20 -13.79 12.41
C LEU A 226 -9.89 -13.42 10.96
N GLY A 227 -10.45 -12.34 10.44
CA GLY A 227 -10.22 -11.88 9.07
C GLY A 227 -8.76 -11.55 8.81
N ALA A 228 -8.10 -10.83 9.71
CA ALA A 228 -6.67 -10.50 9.60
C ALA A 228 -5.80 -11.77 9.65
N THR A 229 -6.09 -12.68 10.57
CA THR A 229 -5.32 -13.94 10.70
C THR A 229 -5.52 -14.83 9.47
N LEU A 230 -6.76 -15.02 9.02
CA LEU A 230 -7.06 -15.83 7.83
C LEU A 230 -6.44 -15.25 6.57
N SER A 231 -6.45 -13.91 6.41
CA SER A 231 -5.81 -13.26 5.26
C SER A 231 -4.29 -13.45 5.28
N ALA A 232 -3.65 -13.36 6.45
CA ALA A 232 -2.23 -13.65 6.61
C ALA A 232 -1.90 -15.12 6.29
N MET A 233 -2.71 -16.06 6.79
CA MET A 233 -2.55 -17.49 6.46
C MET A 233 -2.73 -17.74 4.96
N LEU A 234 -3.70 -17.10 4.33
CA LEU A 234 -3.94 -17.21 2.90
C LEU A 234 -2.73 -16.78 2.07
N VAL A 235 -2.15 -15.61 2.38
CA VAL A 235 -0.97 -15.14 1.63
C VAL A 235 0.24 -16.04 1.86
N LEU A 236 0.47 -16.53 3.08
CA LEU A 236 1.56 -17.48 3.35
C LEU A 236 1.39 -18.78 2.55
N THR A 237 0.15 -19.23 2.37
CA THR A 237 -0.16 -20.42 1.56
C THR A 237 0.08 -20.16 0.08
N VAL A 238 -0.45 -19.05 -0.44
CA VAL A 238 -0.37 -18.72 -1.87
C VAL A 238 1.07 -18.38 -2.31
N GLU A 239 1.85 -17.73 -1.44
CA GLU A 239 3.26 -17.40 -1.67
C GLU A 239 4.22 -18.53 -1.29
N ASN A 240 3.70 -19.65 -0.76
CA ASN A 240 4.49 -20.78 -0.25
C ASN A 240 5.57 -20.34 0.77
N LYS A 241 5.17 -19.44 1.69
CA LYS A 241 6.07 -18.82 2.68
C LYS A 241 5.80 -19.28 4.13
N TRP A 242 5.21 -20.45 4.31
CA TRP A 242 4.99 -21.03 5.62
C TRP A 242 6.30 -21.34 6.33
N ASP A 243 6.50 -20.71 7.49
CA ASP A 243 7.61 -20.98 8.41
C ASP A 243 7.12 -20.80 9.85
N LYS A 244 7.49 -21.72 10.75
CA LYS A 244 7.13 -21.66 12.18
C LYS A 244 7.62 -20.38 12.87
N ARG A 245 8.68 -19.76 12.37
CA ARG A 245 9.23 -18.50 12.88
C ARG A 245 8.27 -17.31 12.65
N LEU A 246 7.29 -17.43 11.76
CA LEU A 246 6.24 -16.42 11.54
C LEU A 246 5.04 -16.55 12.48
N PHE A 247 4.93 -17.61 13.29
CA PHE A 247 3.79 -17.78 14.20
C PHE A 247 3.61 -16.62 15.19
N PRO A 248 4.67 -16.03 15.78
CA PRO A 248 4.51 -14.84 16.61
C PRO A 248 3.95 -13.64 15.83
N ALA A 249 4.37 -13.45 14.57
CA ALA A 249 3.82 -12.41 13.71
C ALA A 249 2.34 -12.68 13.38
N LEU A 250 1.96 -13.92 13.03
CA LEU A 250 0.56 -14.30 12.80
C LEU A 250 -0.32 -13.98 14.02
N GLY A 251 0.16 -14.27 15.22
CA GLY A 251 -0.60 -14.03 16.46
C GLY A 251 -0.90 -12.55 16.72
N ILE A 252 -0.03 -11.64 16.26
CA ILE A 252 -0.20 -10.18 16.45
C ILE A 252 -0.55 -9.42 15.17
N TYR A 253 -0.72 -10.09 14.03
CA TYR A 253 -0.95 -9.41 12.74
C TYR A 253 -2.22 -8.56 12.74
N TRP A 254 -3.29 -9.03 13.37
CA TRP A 254 -4.51 -8.25 13.56
C TRP A 254 -4.26 -6.95 14.33
N PHE A 255 -3.43 -6.99 15.38
CA PHE A 255 -3.06 -5.81 16.16
C PHE A 255 -2.20 -4.85 15.32
N PHE A 256 -1.25 -5.38 14.55
CA PHE A 256 -0.44 -4.60 13.63
C PHE A 256 -1.33 -3.82 12.64
N LEU A 257 -2.31 -4.47 12.01
CA LEU A 257 -3.25 -3.81 11.10
C LEU A 257 -4.15 -2.80 11.82
N LEU A 258 -4.75 -3.18 12.95
CA LEU A 258 -5.65 -2.32 13.71
C LEU A 258 -4.94 -1.07 14.25
N SER A 259 -3.65 -1.19 14.62
CA SER A 259 -2.85 -0.06 15.11
C SER A 259 -2.62 1.04 14.06
N TRP A 260 -2.91 0.77 12.79
CA TRP A 260 -2.86 1.79 11.74
C TRP A 260 -3.98 2.82 11.88
N VAL A 261 -5.12 2.40 12.37
CA VAL A 261 -6.32 3.24 12.46
C VAL A 261 -6.13 4.47 13.37
N PRO A 262 -5.74 4.32 14.66
CA PRO A 262 -5.49 5.48 15.52
C PRO A 262 -4.34 6.36 14.99
N LEU A 263 -3.38 5.76 14.30
CA LEU A 263 -2.28 6.48 13.65
C LEU A 263 -2.81 7.36 12.51
N THR A 264 -3.70 6.83 11.67
CA THR A 264 -4.35 7.56 10.59
C THR A 264 -5.16 8.74 11.11
N VAL A 265 -6.01 8.50 12.11
CA VAL A 265 -6.79 9.57 12.76
C VAL A 265 -5.87 10.65 13.33
N GLY A 266 -4.79 10.25 14.03
CA GLY A 266 -3.80 11.20 14.56
C GLY A 266 -3.10 12.04 13.49
N CYS A 267 -2.86 11.48 12.29
CA CYS A 267 -2.27 12.21 11.16
C CYS A 267 -3.24 13.22 10.54
N MET A 268 -4.56 12.94 10.53
CA MET A 268 -5.56 13.85 9.98
C MET A 268 -5.67 15.18 10.77
N PHE A 269 -5.40 15.15 12.08
CA PHE A 269 -5.48 16.33 12.94
C PHE A 269 -4.16 17.06 13.13
N LYS A 270 -3.02 16.47 12.73
CA LYS A 270 -1.73 17.14 12.76
C LYS A 270 -1.41 17.70 11.37
N LYS A 271 -1.31 19.04 11.24
CA LYS A 271 -0.68 19.63 10.06
C LYS A 271 0.75 19.10 9.97
N THR A 272 1.06 18.42 8.89
CA THR A 272 2.44 18.09 8.51
C THR A 272 3.12 19.42 8.15
N THR A 273 3.97 19.89 9.03
CA THR A 273 4.94 20.96 8.71
C THR A 273 6.09 20.36 7.95
#